data_50a9d35d1073452ac40e3059ef1da592
#
_entry.id   50a9d35d1073452ac40e3059ef1da592
#
_cell.length_a   1.000
_cell.length_b   1.000
_cell.length_c   1.000
_cell.angle_alpha   90.00
_cell.angle_beta   90.00
_cell.angle_gamma   90.00
#
_symmetry.space_group_name_H-M   'P 1'
#
loop_
_entity.id
_entity.type
_entity.pdbx_description
1 polymer ?
#
loop_
_entity_poly.entity_id
_entity_poly.type
_entity_poly.pdbx_seq_one_letter_code
_entity_poly.pdbx_strand_id
1 'polypeptide(L)'
;MSMTDDDQGDCLAIAFVPGVTLTKWTRAWAERRPDVPLTVTETSEAEQVAVLRDGSAQLSFVRLPIDADGLQVIPLYREVAVAVAAKDHAIAAADSLTLEDLASETVRTGAGFGPDDLDLVAAGVGILLVPHSIARLQSRKDLVSRPVTDAAQTQIALAWRRDPGSDLLASRIEEFVGIVRGRTAHSSRSTPVEEASAKAPAKPSAAKVSQSKAKRPAASRGGNFAQQRKNAAARKKHRRH
;
A
#
# COMPACT_ATOMS: atom_id res chain seq x y z
N MET A 1 15.82 -28.22 -23.53
CA MET A 1 16.80 -27.17 -23.90
C MET A 1 17.17 -26.51 -22.59
N SER A 2 18.24 -27.00 -21.96
CA SER A 2 18.66 -26.55 -20.63
C SER A 2 19.29 -25.16 -20.75
N MET A 3 18.68 -24.17 -20.12
CA MET A 3 19.30 -22.85 -19.94
C MET A 3 20.53 -23.03 -19.07
N THR A 4 21.66 -22.66 -19.60
CA THR A 4 22.97 -22.76 -18.94
C THR A 4 23.04 -21.76 -17.78
N ASP A 5 23.64 -22.18 -16.68
CA ASP A 5 23.84 -21.47 -15.41
C ASP A 5 24.55 -20.09 -15.56
N ASP A 6 25.11 -19.81 -16.73
CA ASP A 6 25.85 -18.57 -17.05
C ASP A 6 24.95 -17.36 -17.37
N ASP A 7 23.67 -17.59 -17.69
CA ASP A 7 22.73 -16.49 -18.07
C ASP A 7 22.01 -15.86 -16.86
N GLN A 8 22.10 -16.47 -15.67
CA GLN A 8 21.51 -15.93 -14.44
C GLN A 8 22.35 -14.80 -13.81
N GLY A 9 23.61 -14.63 -14.21
CA GLY A 9 24.50 -13.61 -13.69
C GLY A 9 24.21 -12.19 -14.17
N ASP A 10 23.54 -12.03 -15.29
CA ASP A 10 23.41 -10.73 -15.96
C ASP A 10 22.05 -10.04 -15.76
N CYS A 11 21.02 -10.69 -15.26
CA CYS A 11 19.71 -10.11 -15.01
C CYS A 11 19.37 -10.06 -13.51
N LEU A 12 18.41 -9.18 -13.12
CA LEU A 12 17.83 -9.15 -11.79
C LEU A 12 16.40 -9.66 -11.86
N ALA A 13 16.12 -10.84 -11.26
CA ALA A 13 14.80 -11.44 -11.28
C ALA A 13 13.96 -10.97 -10.07
N ILE A 14 12.76 -10.52 -10.37
CA ILE A 14 11.79 -9.98 -9.41
C ILE A 14 10.50 -10.77 -9.51
N ALA A 15 10.05 -11.30 -8.39
CA ALA A 15 8.71 -11.88 -8.27
C ALA A 15 7.73 -10.85 -7.66
N PHE A 16 6.44 -11.03 -7.94
CA PHE A 16 5.40 -10.19 -7.32
C PHE A 16 4.08 -10.95 -7.21
N VAL A 17 3.34 -10.70 -6.12
CA VAL A 17 1.99 -11.25 -5.93
C VAL A 17 0.96 -10.47 -6.73
N PRO A 18 -0.18 -11.09 -7.12
CA PRO A 18 -1.25 -10.44 -7.86
C PRO A 18 -1.71 -9.13 -7.22
N GLY A 19 -2.02 -8.15 -8.06
CA GLY A 19 -2.48 -6.81 -7.65
C GLY A 19 -1.36 -5.80 -7.43
N VAL A 20 -0.10 -6.20 -7.32
CA VAL A 20 1.04 -5.28 -7.23
C VAL A 20 1.39 -4.71 -8.61
N THR A 21 1.56 -3.41 -8.71
CA THR A 21 1.95 -2.73 -9.95
C THR A 21 3.40 -2.27 -9.88
N LEU A 22 4.26 -2.82 -10.71
CA LEU A 22 5.72 -2.58 -10.69
C LEU A 22 6.19 -1.48 -11.66
N THR A 23 5.34 -0.99 -12.56
CA THR A 23 5.69 -0.14 -13.70
C THR A 23 6.62 1.04 -13.35
N LYS A 24 6.36 1.72 -12.22
CA LYS A 24 7.19 2.87 -11.82
C LYS A 24 8.61 2.47 -11.44
N TRP A 25 8.79 1.31 -10.82
CA TRP A 25 10.08 0.84 -10.34
C TRP A 25 10.89 0.18 -11.45
N THR A 26 10.23 -0.62 -12.30
CA THR A 26 10.87 -1.25 -13.46
C THR A 26 11.36 -0.20 -14.45
N ARG A 27 10.55 0.85 -14.69
CA ARG A 27 10.97 1.97 -15.52
C ARG A 27 12.18 2.72 -14.92
N ALA A 28 12.12 3.05 -13.62
CA ALA A 28 13.22 3.74 -12.96
C ALA A 28 14.51 2.91 -12.92
N TRP A 29 14.39 1.58 -12.85
CA TRP A 29 15.54 0.68 -12.98
C TRP A 29 16.11 0.72 -14.39
N ALA A 30 15.30 0.53 -15.42
CA ALA A 30 15.75 0.54 -16.81
C ALA A 30 16.44 1.86 -17.20
N GLU A 31 16.00 2.99 -16.63
CA GLU A 31 16.65 4.30 -16.81
C GLU A 31 18.02 4.38 -16.13
N ARG A 32 18.20 3.71 -14.96
CA ARG A 32 19.47 3.73 -14.20
C ARG A 32 20.46 2.66 -14.61
N ARG A 33 19.95 1.48 -14.88
CA ARG A 33 20.75 0.27 -15.15
C ARG A 33 20.30 -0.38 -16.45
N PRO A 34 20.48 0.32 -17.60
CA PRO A 34 20.19 -0.26 -18.90
C PRO A 34 21.05 -1.49 -19.21
N ASP A 35 22.18 -1.64 -18.52
CA ASP A 35 23.12 -2.75 -18.60
C ASP A 35 22.65 -4.01 -17.84
N VAL A 36 21.66 -3.90 -16.93
CA VAL A 36 21.15 -5.02 -16.14
C VAL A 36 19.66 -5.16 -16.35
N PRO A 37 19.23 -6.06 -17.25
CA PRO A 37 17.80 -6.27 -17.52
C PRO A 37 17.08 -6.82 -16.28
N LEU A 38 15.77 -6.52 -16.19
CA LEU A 38 14.89 -7.12 -15.20
C LEU A 38 14.09 -8.27 -15.82
N THR A 39 14.03 -9.39 -15.10
CA THR A 39 13.00 -10.41 -15.31
C THR A 39 11.94 -10.23 -14.24
N VAL A 40 10.66 -10.16 -14.66
CA VAL A 40 9.55 -9.91 -13.74
C VAL A 40 8.53 -11.03 -13.89
N THR A 41 8.25 -11.76 -12.80
CA THR A 41 7.38 -12.93 -12.81
C THR A 41 6.30 -12.80 -11.74
N GLU A 42 5.03 -13.00 -12.13
CA GLU A 42 3.94 -13.10 -11.16
C GLU A 42 4.01 -14.45 -10.45
N THR A 43 3.81 -14.44 -9.13
CA THR A 43 3.80 -15.65 -8.29
C THR A 43 2.59 -15.64 -7.36
N SER A 44 2.12 -16.82 -6.96
CA SER A 44 1.04 -16.93 -5.98
C SER A 44 1.50 -16.49 -4.58
N GLU A 45 0.56 -16.13 -3.70
CA GLU A 45 0.87 -15.86 -2.30
C GLU A 45 1.46 -17.10 -1.58
N ALA A 46 1.09 -18.30 -2.00
CA ALA A 46 1.64 -19.53 -1.44
C ALA A 46 3.13 -19.71 -1.80
N GLU A 47 3.54 -19.23 -2.97
CA GLU A 47 4.90 -19.40 -3.49
C GLU A 47 5.79 -18.16 -3.30
N GLN A 48 5.24 -17.03 -2.85
CA GLN A 48 5.91 -15.72 -2.78
C GLN A 48 7.24 -15.72 -2.00
N VAL A 49 7.42 -16.67 -1.07
CA VAL A 49 8.65 -16.85 -0.29
C VAL A 49 9.52 -17.96 -0.89
N ALA A 50 8.92 -19.01 -1.44
CA ALA A 50 9.65 -20.13 -2.03
C ALA A 50 10.57 -19.68 -3.16
N VAL A 51 10.11 -18.78 -4.03
CA VAL A 51 10.89 -18.22 -5.15
C VAL A 51 12.14 -17.45 -4.72
N LEU A 52 12.16 -16.92 -3.48
CA LEU A 52 13.35 -16.28 -2.90
C LEU A 52 14.32 -17.33 -2.35
N ARG A 53 13.80 -18.40 -1.73
CA ARG A 53 14.59 -19.44 -1.08
C ARG A 53 15.27 -20.35 -2.08
N ASP A 54 14.61 -20.65 -3.21
CA ASP A 54 15.17 -21.47 -4.28
C ASP A 54 16.02 -20.68 -5.29
N GLY A 55 16.02 -19.32 -5.16
CA GLY A 55 16.81 -18.44 -6.01
C GLY A 55 16.18 -18.10 -7.36
N SER A 56 14.94 -18.54 -7.64
CA SER A 56 14.20 -18.20 -8.87
C SER A 56 13.95 -16.71 -8.99
N ALA A 57 13.88 -16.00 -7.85
CA ALA A 57 13.86 -14.54 -7.80
C ALA A 57 14.83 -14.02 -6.72
N GLN A 58 15.44 -12.87 -6.97
CA GLN A 58 16.31 -12.20 -6.01
C GLN A 58 15.55 -11.25 -5.10
N LEU A 59 14.43 -10.71 -5.59
CA LEU A 59 13.48 -9.86 -4.85
C LEU A 59 12.06 -10.35 -5.07
N SER A 60 11.21 -10.22 -4.07
CA SER A 60 9.78 -10.53 -4.20
C SER A 60 8.93 -9.45 -3.54
N PHE A 61 7.95 -8.93 -4.27
CA PHE A 61 6.88 -8.11 -3.68
C PHE A 61 5.83 -9.05 -3.10
N VAL A 62 5.76 -9.09 -1.78
CA VAL A 62 4.98 -10.07 -1.01
C VAL A 62 3.82 -9.40 -0.29
N ARG A 63 2.77 -10.17 -0.02
CA ARG A 63 1.67 -9.78 0.86
C ARG A 63 1.86 -10.41 2.23
N LEU A 64 1.96 -9.57 3.27
CA LEU A 64 2.13 -10.03 4.65
C LEU A 64 0.83 -10.61 5.22
N PRO A 65 0.93 -11.56 6.15
CA PRO A 65 2.14 -12.09 6.79
C PRO A 65 2.89 -13.13 5.95
N ILE A 66 4.21 -13.22 6.13
CA ILE A 66 5.07 -14.26 5.56
C ILE A 66 6.00 -14.85 6.65
N ASP A 67 6.53 -16.03 6.40
CA ASP A 67 7.71 -16.51 7.13
C ASP A 67 8.95 -15.76 6.64
N ALA A 68 9.46 -14.86 7.48
CA ALA A 68 10.58 -13.96 7.17
C ALA A 68 11.95 -14.53 7.58
N ASP A 69 12.04 -15.80 8.01
CA ASP A 69 13.33 -16.37 8.40
C ASP A 69 14.32 -16.39 7.21
N GLY A 70 15.53 -15.90 7.47
CA GLY A 70 16.56 -15.72 6.45
C GLY A 70 16.32 -14.58 5.46
N LEU A 71 15.20 -13.82 5.58
CA LEU A 71 14.85 -12.72 4.69
C LEU A 71 15.05 -11.36 5.33
N GLN A 72 15.30 -10.35 4.48
CA GLN A 72 15.08 -8.95 4.76
C GLN A 72 13.72 -8.56 4.21
N VAL A 73 12.93 -7.80 4.99
CA VAL A 73 11.58 -7.38 4.60
C VAL A 73 11.40 -5.90 4.90
N ILE A 74 10.97 -5.13 3.92
CA ILE A 74 10.58 -3.74 4.09
C ILE A 74 9.11 -3.54 3.75
N PRO A 75 8.29 -3.03 4.67
CA PRO A 75 6.90 -2.71 4.39
C PRO A 75 6.82 -1.52 3.42
N LEU A 76 5.89 -1.56 2.45
CA LEU A 76 5.74 -0.54 1.43
C LEU A 76 4.44 0.25 1.61
N TYR A 77 3.30 -0.41 1.47
CA TYR A 77 1.98 0.23 1.59
C TYR A 77 0.93 -0.77 2.06
N ARG A 78 -0.17 -0.22 2.59
CA ARG A 78 -1.33 -1.01 3.00
C ARG A 78 -2.41 -0.97 1.94
N GLU A 79 -3.16 -2.05 1.84
CA GLU A 79 -4.29 -2.21 0.96
C GLU A 79 -5.57 -2.26 1.77
N VAL A 80 -6.55 -1.48 1.37
CA VAL A 80 -7.88 -1.49 1.97
C VAL A 80 -8.61 -2.76 1.54
N ALA A 81 -9.33 -3.39 2.45
CA ALA A 81 -10.21 -4.50 2.12
C ALA A 81 -11.49 -3.99 1.46
N VAL A 82 -11.97 -4.71 0.45
CA VAL A 82 -13.24 -4.44 -0.22
C VAL A 82 -14.11 -5.68 -0.26
N ALA A 83 -15.41 -5.49 -0.11
CA ALA A 83 -16.41 -6.52 -0.35
C ALA A 83 -16.80 -6.51 -1.84
N VAL A 84 -16.73 -7.68 -2.48
CA VAL A 84 -17.12 -7.87 -3.89
C VAL A 84 -18.35 -8.76 -3.91
N ALA A 85 -19.41 -8.32 -4.59
CA ALA A 85 -20.68 -9.02 -4.73
C ALA A 85 -21.26 -8.86 -6.13
N ALA A 86 -22.37 -9.55 -6.42
CA ALA A 86 -23.16 -9.34 -7.63
C ALA A 86 -23.62 -7.87 -7.73
N LYS A 87 -23.72 -7.35 -8.93
CA LYS A 87 -24.06 -5.93 -9.18
C LYS A 87 -25.41 -5.51 -8.60
N ASP A 88 -26.37 -6.41 -8.52
CA ASP A 88 -27.72 -6.21 -7.97
C ASP A 88 -27.84 -6.52 -6.49
N HIS A 89 -26.73 -6.90 -5.84
CA HIS A 89 -26.66 -7.14 -4.41
C HIS A 89 -26.91 -5.86 -3.59
N ALA A 90 -27.48 -6.00 -2.39
CA ALA A 90 -27.83 -4.86 -1.51
C ALA A 90 -26.64 -3.93 -1.21
N ILE A 91 -25.40 -4.44 -1.14
CA ILE A 91 -24.21 -3.63 -0.92
C ILE A 91 -23.94 -2.58 -2.01
N ALA A 92 -24.55 -2.74 -3.19
CA ALA A 92 -24.38 -1.77 -4.28
C ALA A 92 -24.95 -0.39 -3.93
N ALA A 93 -25.93 -0.32 -3.01
CA ALA A 93 -26.56 0.92 -2.57
C ALA A 93 -25.70 1.73 -1.56
N ALA A 94 -24.69 1.13 -0.95
CA ALA A 94 -23.81 1.78 0.02
C ALA A 94 -22.57 2.35 -0.66
N ASP A 95 -21.96 3.41 -0.10
CA ASP A 95 -20.65 3.92 -0.51
C ASP A 95 -19.51 3.17 0.17
N SER A 96 -19.72 2.73 1.42
CA SER A 96 -18.79 1.93 2.22
C SER A 96 -19.57 1.01 3.16
N LEU A 97 -18.90 0.00 3.69
CA LEU A 97 -19.46 -1.02 4.58
C LEU A 97 -18.61 -1.16 5.84
N THR A 98 -19.21 -1.77 6.86
CA THR A 98 -18.52 -2.32 8.03
C THR A 98 -18.61 -3.85 8.01
N LEU A 99 -17.85 -4.53 8.87
CA LEU A 99 -17.98 -5.99 9.05
C LEU A 99 -19.35 -6.36 9.62
N GLU A 100 -19.97 -5.48 10.38
CA GLU A 100 -21.33 -5.67 10.90
C GLU A 100 -22.37 -5.72 9.77
N ASP A 101 -22.23 -4.87 8.76
CA ASP A 101 -23.09 -4.88 7.57
C ASP A 101 -23.00 -6.19 6.78
N LEU A 102 -21.90 -6.94 6.95
CA LEU A 102 -21.66 -8.22 6.29
C LEU A 102 -21.99 -9.43 7.19
N ALA A 103 -22.41 -9.23 8.43
CA ALA A 103 -22.57 -10.32 9.42
C ALA A 103 -23.61 -11.38 9.03
N SER A 104 -24.62 -11.00 8.22
CA SER A 104 -25.66 -11.91 7.72
C SER A 104 -25.27 -12.62 6.42
N GLU A 105 -24.14 -12.27 5.82
CA GLU A 105 -23.72 -12.73 4.51
C GLU A 105 -22.73 -13.92 4.61
N THR A 106 -22.72 -14.73 3.57
CA THR A 106 -21.65 -15.74 3.42
C THR A 106 -20.41 -15.07 2.87
N VAL A 107 -19.46 -14.70 3.75
CA VAL A 107 -18.24 -14.00 3.39
C VAL A 107 -17.07 -14.99 3.25
N ARG A 108 -16.41 -14.98 2.09
CA ARG A 108 -15.14 -15.67 1.85
C ARG A 108 -14.01 -14.66 1.81
N THR A 109 -12.90 -14.96 2.46
CA THR A 109 -11.75 -14.06 2.61
C THR A 109 -10.51 -14.63 1.94
N GLY A 110 -9.61 -13.76 1.47
CA GLY A 110 -8.32 -14.14 0.89
C GLY A 110 -7.97 -13.34 -0.34
N ALA A 111 -6.94 -13.77 -1.06
CA ALA A 111 -6.53 -13.17 -2.33
C ALA A 111 -6.36 -14.21 -3.45
N GLY A 112 -6.49 -15.49 -3.14
CA GLY A 112 -6.32 -16.60 -4.09
C GLY A 112 -7.61 -17.02 -4.82
N PHE A 113 -8.54 -16.10 -5.06
CA PHE A 113 -9.79 -16.40 -5.76
C PHE A 113 -9.58 -16.46 -7.26
N GLY A 114 -10.10 -17.52 -7.87
CA GLY A 114 -10.09 -17.75 -9.31
C GLY A 114 -11.36 -17.29 -10.02
N PRO A 115 -11.44 -17.50 -11.34
CA PRO A 115 -12.63 -17.18 -12.13
C PRO A 115 -13.91 -17.85 -11.62
N ASP A 116 -13.83 -19.11 -11.18
CA ASP A 116 -14.97 -19.87 -10.67
C ASP A 116 -15.57 -19.24 -9.40
N ASP A 117 -14.72 -18.69 -8.52
CA ASP A 117 -15.20 -17.97 -7.34
C ASP A 117 -15.95 -16.70 -7.70
N LEU A 118 -15.48 -16.00 -8.73
CA LEU A 118 -16.14 -14.79 -9.24
C LEU A 118 -17.47 -15.11 -9.93
N ASP A 119 -17.57 -16.26 -10.61
CA ASP A 119 -18.81 -16.72 -11.22
C ASP A 119 -19.86 -17.05 -10.15
N LEU A 120 -19.45 -17.70 -9.05
CA LEU A 120 -20.33 -17.93 -7.91
C LEU A 120 -20.84 -16.62 -7.30
N VAL A 121 -19.97 -15.63 -7.11
CA VAL A 121 -20.35 -14.33 -6.59
C VAL A 121 -21.27 -13.58 -7.55
N ALA A 122 -21.00 -13.63 -8.84
CA ALA A 122 -21.87 -13.03 -9.87
C ALA A 122 -23.25 -13.68 -9.91
N ALA A 123 -23.33 -14.98 -9.59
CA ALA A 123 -24.59 -15.71 -9.42
C ALA A 123 -25.29 -15.45 -8.07
N GLY A 124 -24.77 -14.56 -7.23
CA GLY A 124 -25.33 -14.20 -5.93
C GLY A 124 -24.98 -15.18 -4.80
N VAL A 125 -23.94 -16.01 -4.97
CA VAL A 125 -23.50 -16.97 -3.95
C VAL A 125 -22.43 -16.32 -3.07
N GLY A 126 -22.88 -15.51 -2.08
CA GLY A 126 -22.00 -14.88 -1.09
C GLY A 126 -21.22 -13.69 -1.60
N ILE A 127 -20.26 -13.25 -0.77
CA ILE A 127 -19.44 -12.05 -0.94
C ILE A 127 -17.97 -12.46 -0.79
N LEU A 128 -17.09 -11.87 -1.60
CA LEU A 128 -15.63 -11.96 -1.39
C LEU A 128 -15.14 -10.72 -0.65
N LEU A 129 -14.41 -10.92 0.44
CA LEU A 129 -13.66 -9.85 1.11
C LEU A 129 -12.19 -9.98 0.72
N VAL A 130 -11.73 -9.07 -0.13
CA VAL A 130 -10.43 -9.13 -0.79
C VAL A 130 -9.69 -7.80 -0.72
N PRO A 131 -8.35 -7.77 -0.88
CA PRO A 131 -7.63 -6.52 -1.09
C PRO A 131 -8.15 -5.75 -2.31
N HIS A 132 -8.20 -4.42 -2.23
CA HIS A 132 -8.71 -3.58 -3.32
C HIS A 132 -7.97 -3.79 -4.65
N SER A 133 -6.66 -4.06 -4.60
CA SER A 133 -5.86 -4.35 -5.79
C SER A 133 -6.33 -5.61 -6.52
N ILE A 134 -6.72 -6.64 -5.77
CA ILE A 134 -7.27 -7.89 -6.31
C ILE A 134 -8.64 -7.64 -6.94
N ALA A 135 -9.53 -6.91 -6.25
CA ALA A 135 -10.84 -6.56 -6.82
C ALA A 135 -10.71 -5.76 -8.13
N ARG A 136 -9.71 -4.88 -8.24
CA ARG A 136 -9.42 -4.14 -9.48
C ARG A 136 -8.89 -5.03 -10.60
N LEU A 137 -7.99 -5.95 -10.27
CA LEU A 137 -7.41 -6.90 -11.23
C LEU A 137 -8.51 -7.77 -11.86
N GLN A 138 -9.49 -8.17 -11.05
CA GLN A 138 -10.60 -9.06 -11.42
C GLN A 138 -11.90 -8.30 -11.68
N SER A 139 -11.83 -7.02 -12.04
CA SER A 139 -13.01 -6.19 -12.26
C SER A 139 -13.88 -6.70 -13.41
N ARG A 140 -15.19 -6.89 -13.13
CA ARG A 140 -16.22 -7.37 -14.08
C ARG A 140 -17.42 -6.45 -14.03
N LYS A 141 -18.19 -6.41 -15.13
CA LYS A 141 -19.40 -5.54 -15.25
C LYS A 141 -20.57 -6.02 -14.42
N ASP A 142 -20.62 -7.31 -14.11
CA ASP A 142 -21.64 -8.00 -13.32
C ASP A 142 -21.34 -8.02 -11.82
N LEU A 143 -20.19 -7.43 -11.40
CA LEU A 143 -19.80 -7.32 -10.01
C LEU A 143 -19.75 -5.86 -9.55
N VAL A 144 -19.89 -5.67 -8.26
CA VAL A 144 -19.70 -4.40 -7.55
C VAL A 144 -18.71 -4.60 -6.40
N SER A 145 -17.89 -3.61 -6.13
CA SER A 145 -16.99 -3.60 -4.96
C SER A 145 -17.26 -2.40 -4.07
N ARG A 146 -17.19 -2.59 -2.74
CA ARG A 146 -17.35 -1.54 -1.74
C ARG A 146 -16.27 -1.67 -0.68
N PRO A 147 -15.63 -0.56 -0.25
CA PRO A 147 -14.64 -0.60 0.81
C PRO A 147 -15.29 -1.00 2.14
N VAL A 148 -14.57 -1.82 2.92
CA VAL A 148 -14.96 -2.22 4.27
C VAL A 148 -14.04 -1.50 5.24
N THR A 149 -14.60 -0.56 6.01
CA THR A 149 -13.83 0.46 6.74
C THR A 149 -13.13 -0.05 7.99
N ASP A 150 -13.67 -1.08 8.61
CA ASP A 150 -13.17 -1.73 9.85
C ASP A 150 -12.54 -3.10 9.62
N ALA A 151 -12.45 -3.56 8.36
CA ALA A 151 -11.74 -4.79 8.03
C ALA A 151 -10.22 -4.61 8.11
N ALA A 152 -9.53 -5.70 8.47
CA ALA A 152 -8.07 -5.72 8.51
C ALA A 152 -7.47 -5.39 7.14
N GLN A 153 -6.54 -4.43 7.13
CA GLN A 153 -5.79 -4.08 5.92
C GLN A 153 -4.66 -5.08 5.69
N THR A 154 -4.41 -5.44 4.44
CA THR A 154 -3.23 -6.20 4.07
C THR A 154 -2.05 -5.26 3.84
N GLN A 155 -0.83 -5.78 4.03
CA GLN A 155 0.40 -5.00 3.87
C GLN A 155 1.24 -5.60 2.74
N ILE A 156 1.55 -4.81 1.72
CA ILE A 156 2.55 -5.16 0.71
C ILE A 156 3.94 -4.78 1.22
N ALA A 157 4.89 -5.68 1.03
CA ALA A 157 6.28 -5.53 1.41
C ALA A 157 7.20 -5.96 0.27
N LEU A 158 8.45 -5.51 0.27
CA LEU A 158 9.52 -6.04 -0.55
C LEU A 158 10.39 -6.94 0.31
N ALA A 159 10.65 -8.15 -0.16
CA ALA A 159 11.46 -9.15 0.53
C ALA A 159 12.61 -9.62 -0.36
N TRP A 160 13.75 -9.98 0.26
CA TRP A 160 14.90 -10.60 -0.40
C TRP A 160 15.72 -11.39 0.63
N ARG A 161 16.61 -12.26 0.16
CA ARG A 161 17.46 -13.04 1.05
C ARG A 161 18.45 -12.14 1.80
N ARG A 162 18.65 -12.39 3.08
CA ARG A 162 19.62 -11.67 3.91
C ARG A 162 21.06 -11.89 3.40
N ASP A 163 21.33 -13.10 2.92
CA ASP A 163 22.56 -13.44 2.23
C ASP A 163 22.24 -13.68 0.74
N PRO A 164 22.56 -12.73 -0.14
CA PRO A 164 22.34 -12.87 -1.57
C PRO A 164 23.34 -13.78 -2.28
N GLY A 165 24.45 -14.19 -1.62
CA GLY A 165 25.43 -15.11 -2.16
C GLY A 165 26.58 -14.48 -2.95
N SER A 166 26.48 -13.20 -3.36
CA SER A 166 27.58 -12.44 -3.97
C SER A 166 27.46 -10.95 -3.74
N ASP A 167 28.59 -10.25 -3.69
CA ASP A 167 28.65 -8.79 -3.51
C ASP A 167 28.00 -8.05 -4.69
N LEU A 168 28.14 -8.58 -5.90
CA LEU A 168 27.52 -7.99 -7.09
C LEU A 168 26.00 -8.02 -6.98
N LEU A 169 25.43 -9.16 -6.59
CA LEU A 169 23.99 -9.29 -6.41
C LEU A 169 23.50 -8.44 -5.22
N ALA A 170 24.24 -8.41 -4.12
CA ALA A 170 23.94 -7.53 -2.99
C ALA A 170 23.83 -6.06 -3.43
N SER A 171 24.80 -5.57 -4.21
CA SER A 171 24.80 -4.20 -4.74
C SER A 171 23.59 -3.92 -5.64
N ARG A 172 23.21 -4.84 -6.53
CA ARG A 172 22.03 -4.71 -7.40
C ARG A 172 20.74 -4.66 -6.59
N ILE A 173 20.61 -5.52 -5.57
CA ILE A 173 19.47 -5.54 -4.66
C ILE A 173 19.36 -4.20 -3.91
N GLU A 174 20.45 -3.71 -3.33
CA GLU A 174 20.48 -2.43 -2.60
C GLU A 174 20.09 -1.25 -3.49
N GLU A 175 20.55 -1.25 -4.73
CA GLU A 175 20.20 -0.23 -5.70
C GLU A 175 18.69 -0.26 -6.03
N PHE A 176 18.12 -1.44 -6.29
CA PHE A 176 16.70 -1.59 -6.53
C PHE A 176 15.86 -1.20 -5.30
N VAL A 177 16.26 -1.63 -4.10
CA VAL A 177 15.65 -1.21 -2.83
C VAL A 177 15.71 0.31 -2.66
N GLY A 178 16.81 0.94 -3.07
CA GLY A 178 16.94 2.40 -3.11
C GLY A 178 15.91 3.06 -4.02
N ILE A 179 15.66 2.51 -5.20
CA ILE A 179 14.62 2.98 -6.13
C ILE A 179 13.23 2.84 -5.50
N VAL A 180 12.93 1.69 -4.90
CA VAL A 180 11.64 1.43 -4.24
C VAL A 180 11.39 2.43 -3.10
N ARG A 181 12.41 2.77 -2.33
CA ARG A 181 12.38 3.79 -1.26
C ARG A 181 12.39 5.24 -1.77
N GLY A 182 12.43 5.46 -3.07
CA GLY A 182 12.40 6.80 -3.66
C GLY A 182 13.73 7.55 -3.61
N ARG A 183 14.88 6.87 -3.45
CA ARG A 183 16.20 7.51 -3.56
C ARG A 183 16.44 7.95 -4.99
N THR A 184 16.72 9.24 -5.18
CA THR A 184 17.14 9.78 -6.48
C THR A 184 18.60 9.41 -6.77
N ALA A 185 18.99 9.39 -8.05
CA ALA A 185 20.36 9.03 -8.50
C ALA A 185 21.49 9.86 -7.85
N HIS A 186 21.18 11.03 -7.30
CA HIS A 186 22.15 11.94 -6.67
C HIS A 186 22.33 11.72 -5.15
N SER A 187 21.70 10.73 -4.53
CA SER A 187 21.82 10.45 -3.09
C SER A 187 22.86 9.38 -2.78
N SER A 188 24.02 9.44 -3.43
CA SER A 188 25.20 8.65 -3.06
C SER A 188 25.98 9.37 -1.96
N ARG A 189 25.53 9.25 -0.70
CA ARG A 189 26.40 9.50 0.46
C ARG A 189 26.34 8.27 1.36
N SER A 190 27.36 7.45 1.21
CA SER A 190 27.84 6.55 2.26
C SER A 190 28.28 7.41 3.43
N THR A 191 27.44 7.53 4.44
CA THR A 191 27.89 8.01 5.76
C THR A 191 27.98 6.76 6.63
N PRO A 192 29.17 6.42 7.20
CA PRO A 192 29.28 5.38 8.22
C PRO A 192 28.42 5.83 9.41
N VAL A 193 27.64 4.91 9.94
CA VAL A 193 26.94 5.09 11.21
C VAL A 193 28.00 5.12 12.30
N GLU A 194 28.30 6.31 12.78
CA GLU A 194 29.08 6.51 13.99
C GLU A 194 28.18 6.24 15.19
N GLU A 195 28.58 5.27 16.00
CA GLU A 195 27.94 4.91 17.27
C GLU A 195 27.83 6.14 18.18
N ALA A 196 26.61 6.64 18.38
CA ALA A 196 26.35 7.62 19.44
C ALA A 196 26.21 6.89 20.78
N SER A 197 27.34 6.85 21.49
CA SER A 197 27.45 6.46 22.89
C SER A 197 26.52 7.28 23.79
N ALA A 198 25.86 6.58 24.66
CA ALA A 198 24.98 7.11 25.70
C ALA A 198 25.69 8.12 26.60
N LYS A 199 25.08 9.27 26.85
CA LYS A 199 25.39 10.13 28.01
C LYS A 199 24.10 10.57 28.70
N ALA A 200 23.98 10.14 29.96
CA ALA A 200 22.89 10.37 30.87
C ALA A 200 22.78 11.87 31.34
N PRO A 201 21.67 12.24 31.98
CA PRO A 201 21.29 13.66 32.18
C PRO A 201 21.87 14.28 33.45
N ALA A 202 22.23 15.55 33.38
CA ALA A 202 22.53 16.37 34.53
C ALA A 202 21.41 17.39 34.76
N LYS A 203 21.02 17.54 36.04
CA LYS A 203 19.99 18.34 36.64
C LYS A 203 20.32 19.84 36.72
N PRO A 204 19.36 20.69 37.13
CA PRO A 204 19.27 22.11 36.76
C PRO A 204 19.91 23.06 37.74
N SER A 205 20.24 24.25 37.29
CA SER A 205 20.55 25.40 38.18
C SER A 205 19.69 26.61 37.86
N ALA A 206 19.26 27.24 38.93
CA ALA A 206 18.21 28.21 39.04
C ALA A 206 18.64 29.68 38.76
N ALA A 207 17.61 30.49 38.52
CA ALA A 207 17.41 31.91 38.83
C ALA A 207 18.10 33.00 37.99
N LYS A 208 17.29 33.79 37.29
CA LYS A 208 17.12 35.21 37.68
C LYS A 208 15.85 35.80 37.08
N VAL A 209 15.10 36.32 38.01
CA VAL A 209 13.89 37.18 37.90
C VAL A 209 14.31 38.55 37.35
N SER A 210 13.53 39.11 36.44
CA SER A 210 13.31 40.58 36.40
C SER A 210 11.93 40.90 35.85
N GLN A 211 11.19 41.57 36.68
CA GLN A 211 9.85 42.17 36.48
C GLN A 211 9.94 43.41 35.60
N SER A 212 8.94 43.65 34.78
CA SER A 212 8.24 44.96 34.69
C SER A 212 7.17 44.89 33.61
N LYS A 213 6.06 45.09 33.95
CA LYS A 213 5.08 46.17 34.12
C LYS A 213 3.90 46.04 33.16
N ALA A 214 2.79 45.92 33.80
CA ALA A 214 1.42 45.94 33.31
C ALA A 214 1.07 47.19 32.49
N LYS A 215 0.17 47.03 31.51
CA LYS A 215 -0.89 48.01 31.22
C LYS A 215 -2.07 47.34 30.49
N ARG A 216 -3.16 47.20 31.18
CA ARG A 216 -4.55 47.25 30.70
C ARG A 216 -5.07 48.65 31.02
N PRO A 217 -6.23 49.16 30.54
CA PRO A 217 -7.29 48.55 29.76
C PRO A 217 -7.85 49.46 28.63
N ALA A 218 -8.80 49.03 27.85
CA ALA A 218 -10.09 49.67 27.69
C ALA A 218 -10.99 49.00 26.67
N ALA A 219 -12.24 48.87 27.07
CA ALA A 219 -13.37 48.30 26.37
C ALA A 219 -14.01 49.30 25.39
N SER A 220 -14.73 48.80 24.40
CA SER A 220 -16.07 49.25 23.99
C SER A 220 -16.55 48.39 22.81
N ARG A 221 -17.67 47.72 23.01
CA ARG A 221 -19.01 47.98 22.41
C ARG A 221 -18.98 47.94 20.88
N GLY A 222 -19.74 47.15 20.20
CA GLY A 222 -21.13 46.72 20.32
C GLY A 222 -21.70 46.72 18.92
N GLY A 223 -22.74 45.97 18.68
CA GLY A 223 -23.64 46.20 17.53
C GLY A 223 -23.63 45.02 16.55
N ASN A 224 -24.57 44.16 16.74
CA ASN A 224 -25.86 44.08 16.08
C ASN A 224 -25.91 43.33 14.76
N PHE A 225 -26.69 42.26 14.86
CA PHE A 225 -27.96 41.97 14.23
C PHE A 225 -27.91 41.37 12.84
N ALA A 226 -28.28 40.09 12.79
CA ALA A 226 -29.50 39.57 12.19
C ALA A 226 -29.84 40.10 10.77
N GLN A 227 -30.15 39.15 9.97
CA GLN A 227 -30.97 39.20 8.75
C GLN A 227 -30.27 38.67 7.52
N GLN A 228 -30.54 37.41 7.26
CA GLN A 228 -31.24 37.07 5.99
C GLN A 228 -31.49 35.55 5.90
N ARG A 229 -32.58 35.17 6.58
CA ARG A 229 -33.43 34.10 6.03
C ARG A 229 -34.32 34.78 5.02
N LYS A 230 -34.33 34.29 3.78
CA LYS A 230 -35.42 34.23 2.79
C LYS A 230 -34.81 34.28 1.41
N ASN A 231 -34.84 33.15 0.76
CA ASN A 231 -35.22 32.97 -0.64
C ASN A 231 -35.05 31.51 -1.03
N ALA A 232 -35.95 30.70 -0.51
CA ALA A 232 -36.39 29.45 -1.13
C ALA A 232 -37.86 29.65 -1.53
N ALA A 233 -38.13 29.40 -2.76
CA ALA A 233 -39.42 29.30 -3.43
C ALA A 233 -39.59 30.30 -4.55
N ALA A 234 -39.34 29.86 -5.75
CA ALA A 234 -40.18 30.09 -6.92
C ALA A 234 -39.42 29.80 -8.21
N ARG A 235 -39.61 28.61 -8.75
CA ARG A 235 -39.74 28.41 -10.20
C ARG A 235 -40.16 26.95 -10.48
N LYS A 236 -41.44 26.72 -10.28
CA LYS A 236 -42.20 25.67 -10.91
C LYS A 236 -43.17 26.39 -11.88
N LYS A 237 -43.01 26.13 -13.17
CA LYS A 237 -44.03 26.09 -14.22
C LYS A 237 -43.48 26.56 -15.57
N HIS A 238 -43.87 25.74 -16.54
CA HIS A 238 -43.84 25.84 -18.00
C HIS A 238 -42.63 25.12 -18.65
N ARG A 239 -42.81 24.00 -19.37
CA ARG A 239 -43.65 23.85 -20.56
C ARG A 239 -44.01 22.39 -20.84
N ARG A 240 -45.28 22.13 -21.01
CA ARG A 240 -45.81 21.09 -21.91
C ARG A 240 -45.74 21.66 -23.35
N HIS A 241 -45.19 20.91 -24.24
CA HIS A 241 -45.71 20.53 -25.54
C HIS A 241 -44.84 19.41 -26.06
#